data_c0ade038b7ab29a70da79638b1c6eefc
#
_entry.id   c0ade038b7ab29a70da79638b1c6eefc
#
_cell.length_a   1.000
_cell.length_b   1.000
_cell.length_c   1.000
_cell.angle_alpha   90.00
_cell.angle_beta   90.00
_cell.angle_gamma   90.00
#
_symmetry.space_group_name_H-M   'P 1'
#
loop_
_entity.id
_entity.type
_entity.pdbx_description
1 polymer ?
#
loop_
_entity_poly.entity_id
_entity_poly.type
_entity_poly.pdbx_seq_one_letter_code
_entity_poly.pdbx_strand_id
1 'polypeptide(L)' 'VYGSARGRLIAGAGGNTAARIFCHNLEAELISIAGTYCVADDIPPHVVKKSVHIYLNDQLELVFEALQF' A
#
# COMPACT_ATOMS: atom_id res chain seq x y z
N VAL A 1 -4.82 -5.19 5.48
CA VAL A 1 -5.33 -3.99 6.16
C VAL A 1 -6.50 -3.43 5.38
N TYR A 2 -7.56 -3.11 6.08
CA TYR A 2 -8.77 -2.56 5.49
C TYR A 2 -9.28 -1.40 6.34
N GLY A 3 -9.65 -0.29 5.71
CA GLY A 3 -10.13 0.92 6.38
C GLY A 3 -9.30 2.14 6.03
N SER A 4 -9.37 3.18 6.83
CA SER A 4 -8.55 4.38 6.64
C SER A 4 -7.10 4.09 6.98
N ALA A 5 -6.21 4.51 6.10
CA ALA A 5 -4.78 4.24 6.23
C ALA A 5 -4.01 5.51 6.55
N ARG A 6 -3.48 5.57 7.78
CA ARG A 6 -2.65 6.69 8.25
C ARG A 6 -1.39 6.14 8.89
N GLY A 7 -0.34 6.95 8.88
CA GLY A 7 0.93 6.57 9.49
C GLY A 7 1.63 5.49 8.69
N ARG A 8 2.08 4.44 9.36
CA ARG A 8 2.86 3.39 8.74
C ARG A 8 2.00 2.16 8.48
N LEU A 9 1.97 1.72 7.24
CA LEU A 9 1.27 0.51 6.83
C LEU A 9 2.28 -0.58 6.55
N ILE A 10 2.26 -1.64 7.35
CA ILE A 10 3.20 -2.75 7.22
C ILE A 10 2.41 -4.03 7.05
N ALA A 11 2.67 -4.75 5.97
CA ALA A 11 2.06 -6.04 5.69
C ALA A 11 3.14 -7.04 5.29
N GLY A 12 2.86 -8.32 5.41
CA GLY A 12 3.80 -9.37 5.01
C GLY A 12 5.07 -9.41 5.85
N ALA A 13 4.98 -9.04 7.13
CA ALA A 13 6.12 -9.15 8.03
C ALA A 13 6.64 -10.59 8.00
N GLY A 14 7.95 -10.76 7.84
CA GLY A 14 8.54 -12.08 7.67
C GLY A 14 8.68 -12.52 6.21
N GLY A 15 8.42 -11.61 5.26
CA GLY A 15 8.68 -11.87 3.84
C GLY A 15 7.52 -12.45 3.05
N ASN A 16 6.29 -12.32 3.53
CA ASN A 16 5.11 -12.79 2.80
C ASN A 16 4.80 -11.85 1.62
N THR A 17 5.29 -12.18 0.43
CA THR A 17 5.12 -11.38 -0.78
C THR A 17 3.69 -11.42 -1.33
N ALA A 18 2.84 -12.31 -0.82
CA ALA A 18 1.43 -12.37 -1.20
C ALA A 18 0.55 -11.44 -0.36
N ALA A 19 1.11 -10.76 0.62
CA ALA A 19 0.34 -9.84 1.46
C ALA A 19 -0.18 -8.65 0.64
N ARG A 20 -1.37 -8.17 1.01
CA ARG A 20 -2.03 -7.08 0.31
C ARG A 20 -2.60 -6.08 1.29
N ILE A 21 -2.72 -4.84 0.85
CA ILE A 21 -3.31 -3.77 1.65
C ILE A 21 -4.52 -3.21 0.90
N PHE A 22 -5.65 -3.16 1.58
CA PHE A 22 -6.86 -2.51 1.07
C PHE A 22 -7.21 -1.36 2.00
N CYS A 23 -7.39 -0.17 1.46
CA CYS A 23 -7.74 0.98 2.27
C CYS A 23 -8.72 1.89 1.55
N HIS A 24 -9.51 2.64 2.33
CA HIS A 24 -10.50 3.57 1.80
C HIS A 24 -9.95 4.98 1.60
N ASN A 25 -8.99 5.37 2.42
CA ASN A 25 -8.47 6.73 2.43
C ASN A 25 -6.98 6.66 2.69
N LEU A 26 -6.20 6.68 1.62
CA LEU A 26 -4.76 6.50 1.71
C LEU A 26 -4.06 7.81 2.10
N GLU A 27 -3.60 7.89 3.35
CA GLU A 27 -2.85 9.02 3.89
C GLU A 27 -1.61 8.53 4.64
N ALA A 28 -0.96 7.50 4.11
CA ALA A 28 0.15 6.86 4.80
C ALA A 28 1.43 7.67 4.70
N GLU A 29 2.25 7.61 5.74
CA GLU A 29 3.63 8.12 5.73
C GLU A 29 4.59 7.13 5.09
N LEU A 30 4.31 5.84 5.29
CA LEU A 30 5.15 4.75 4.82
C LEU A 30 4.26 3.54 4.54
N ILE A 31 4.54 2.88 3.43
CA ILE A 31 3.89 1.62 3.08
C ILE A 31 4.97 0.58 2.88
N SER A 32 4.81 -0.58 3.52
CA SER A 32 5.75 -1.67 3.37
C SER A 32 5.01 -2.99 3.18
N ILE A 33 5.44 -3.77 2.19
CA ILE A 33 4.95 -5.14 1.99
C ILE A 33 6.18 -6.03 1.83
N ALA A 34 6.31 -7.01 2.74
CA ALA A 34 7.41 -8.01 2.70
C ALA A 34 8.80 -7.38 2.59
N GLY A 35 9.02 -6.23 3.22
CA GLY A 35 10.31 -5.55 3.20
C GLY A 35 10.49 -4.56 2.05
N THR A 36 9.60 -4.55 1.07
CA THR A 36 9.59 -3.51 0.02
C THR A 36 8.77 -2.34 0.54
N TYR A 37 9.36 -1.15 0.57
CA TYR A 37 8.70 0.00 1.17
C TYR A 37 8.65 1.20 0.23
N CYS A 38 7.71 2.09 0.53
CA CYS A 38 7.49 3.32 -0.21
C CYS A 38 7.15 4.41 0.79
N VAL A 39 7.87 5.53 0.75
CA VAL A 39 7.58 6.67 1.61
C VAL A 39 6.50 7.54 0.99
N ALA A 40 5.94 8.46 1.80
CA ALA A 40 4.81 9.29 1.37
C ALA A 40 5.08 10.03 0.06
N ASP A 41 6.28 10.56 -0.11
CA ASP A 41 6.66 11.33 -1.30
C ASP A 41 6.68 10.49 -2.58
N ASP A 42 6.83 9.18 -2.45
CA ASP A 42 6.87 8.25 -3.58
C ASP A 42 5.50 7.65 -3.90
N ILE A 43 4.50 7.89 -3.06
CA ILE A 43 3.15 7.41 -3.31
C ILE A 43 2.55 8.21 -4.48
N PRO A 44 2.01 7.52 -5.51
CA PRO A 44 1.41 8.25 -6.64
C PRO A 44 0.30 9.19 -6.18
N PRO A 45 0.33 10.47 -6.57
CA PRO A 45 -0.68 11.43 -6.11
C PRO A 45 -2.11 11.07 -6.50
N HIS A 46 -2.30 10.34 -7.58
CA HIS A 46 -3.64 9.97 -8.03
C HIS A 46 -4.33 8.94 -7.13
N VAL A 47 -3.58 8.28 -6.23
CA VAL A 47 -4.16 7.31 -5.28
C VAL A 47 -4.27 7.86 -3.86
N VAL A 48 -3.71 9.03 -3.59
CA VAL A 48 -3.78 9.66 -2.26
C VAL A 48 -5.23 10.02 -1.96
N LYS A 49 -5.69 9.68 -0.74
CA LYS A 49 -7.07 9.91 -0.29
C LYS A 49 -8.12 9.16 -1.12
N LYS A 50 -7.72 8.09 -1.78
CA LYS A 50 -8.61 7.24 -2.55
C LYS A 50 -8.71 5.86 -1.92
N SER A 51 -9.68 5.09 -2.37
CA SER A 51 -9.74 3.66 -2.07
C SER A 51 -8.71 2.96 -2.94
N VAL A 52 -7.81 2.21 -2.32
CA VAL A 52 -6.64 1.66 -3.01
C VAL A 52 -6.38 0.23 -2.59
N HIS A 53 -5.98 -0.58 -3.56
CA HIS A 53 -5.44 -1.92 -3.35
C HIS A 53 -3.94 -1.84 -3.61
N ILE A 54 -3.13 -2.24 -2.65
CA ILE A 54 -1.66 -2.20 -2.74
C ILE A 54 -1.13 -3.62 -2.61
N TYR A 55 -0.27 -4.00 -3.54
CA TYR A 55 0.32 -5.34 -3.54
C TYR A 55 1.68 -5.33 -4.23
N LEU A 56 2.42 -6.44 -4.08
CA LEU A 56 3.67 -6.64 -4.81
C LEU A 56 3.40 -7.42 -6.11
N ASN A 57 4.01 -6.96 -7.21
CA ASN A 57 3.98 -7.70 -8.47
C ASN A 57 5.07 -8.79 -8.47
N ASP A 58 5.21 -9.50 -9.61
CA ASP A 58 6.20 -10.57 -9.75
C ASP A 58 7.64 -10.09 -9.64
N GLN A 59 7.88 -8.80 -9.86
CA GLN A 59 9.20 -8.17 -9.73
C GLN A 59 9.43 -7.57 -8.35
N LEU A 60 8.54 -7.85 -7.39
CA LEU A 60 8.60 -7.34 -6.03
C LEU A 60 8.54 -5.80 -5.96
N GLU A 61 7.78 -5.22 -6.86
CA GLU A 61 7.51 -3.79 -6.88
C GLU A 61 6.12 -3.51 -6.33
N LEU A 62 5.97 -2.42 -5.57
CA LEU A 62 4.68 -2.02 -5.04
C LEU A 62 3.79 -1.48 -6.17
N VAL A 63 2.60 -2.05 -6.27
CA VAL A 63 1.58 -1.63 -7.24
C VAL A 63 0.42 -1.01 -6.49
N PHE A 64 -0.01 0.16 -6.95
CA PHE A 64 -1.13 0.90 -6.38
C PHE A 64 -2.27 0.88 -7.38
N GLU A 65 -3.37 0.25 -7.01
CA GLU A 65 -4.54 0.12 -7.87
C GLU A 65 -5.70 0.87 -7.26
N ALA A 66 -6.17 1.92 -7.92
CA ALA A 66 -7.32 2.67 -7.45
C ALA A 66 -8.59 1.84 -7.56
N LEU A 67 -9.35 1.77 -6.48
CA LEU A 67 -10.60 1.03 -6.42
C LEU A 67 -11.78 1.98 -6.60
N GLN A 68 -12.80 1.51 -7.30
CA GLN A 68 -14.05 2.25 -7.47
C GLN A 68 -15.18 1.48 -6.78
N PHE A 69 -15.78 2.13 -5.83
CA PHE A 69 -16.93 1.57 -5.13
C PHE A 69 -18.16 2.39 -5.41
#